data_71d39df12dbdadae8caac6befcfba9aa
#
_entry.id   71d39df12dbdadae8caac6befcfba9aa
#
_cell.length_a   1.000
_cell.length_b   1.000
_cell.length_c   1.000
_cell.angle_alpha   90.00
_cell.angle_beta   90.00
_cell.angle_gamma   90.00
#
_symmetry.space_group_name_H-M   'P 1'
#
loop_
_entity.id
_entity.type
_entity.pdbx_description
1 polymer ?
#
loop_
_entity_poly.entity_id
_entity_poly.type
_entity_poly.pdbx_seq_one_letter_code
_entity_poly.pdbx_strand_id
1 'polypeptide(L)'
;MEDTPLIEELAQEIFRHTYREILSPEQTDYMMEWMYSQDSLKRQIGEEGHIYHIVYYGGEAVGYFSVQQQGERLWHLQKIYLRKGMQGKSVGKQMFMKAVEYIRENSVLPATMELNVNRSNPAVAFYEKMGMHKASQGDFHIGNGYYMNDYIMAMEIE
;
A
#
# COMPACT_ATOMS: atom_id res chain seq x y z
N MET A 1 -8.23 4.04 -14.21
CA MET A 1 -9.63 4.42 -13.93
C MET A 1 -10.63 3.30 -14.19
N GLU A 2 -10.39 2.49 -15.21
CA GLU A 2 -11.27 1.38 -15.55
C GLU A 2 -11.28 0.26 -14.50
N ASP A 3 -10.19 0.12 -13.75
CA ASP A 3 -10.05 -0.94 -12.76
C ASP A 3 -10.47 -0.53 -11.34
N THR A 4 -11.02 0.69 -11.16
CA THR A 4 -11.40 1.13 -9.82
C THR A 4 -12.44 0.23 -9.15
N PRO A 5 -13.44 -0.32 -9.86
CA PRO A 5 -14.34 -1.29 -9.23
C PRO A 5 -13.64 -2.56 -8.74
N LEU A 6 -12.67 -3.06 -9.49
CA LEU A 6 -11.90 -4.24 -9.09
C LEU A 6 -11.00 -3.94 -7.88
N ILE A 7 -10.40 -2.75 -7.84
CA ILE A 7 -9.59 -2.32 -6.69
C ILE A 7 -10.45 -2.28 -5.43
N GLU A 8 -11.63 -1.70 -5.52
CA GLU A 8 -12.57 -1.64 -4.38
C GLU A 8 -12.97 -3.04 -3.92
N GLU A 9 -13.28 -3.92 -4.86
CA GLU A 9 -13.64 -5.31 -4.56
C GLU A 9 -12.50 -6.05 -3.85
N LEU A 10 -11.27 -5.94 -4.35
CA LEU A 10 -10.11 -6.55 -3.73
C LEU A 10 -9.86 -5.97 -2.34
N ALA A 11 -10.02 -4.67 -2.16
CA ALA A 11 -9.83 -4.02 -0.88
C ALA A 11 -10.88 -4.45 0.15
N GLN A 12 -12.15 -4.64 -0.26
CA GLN A 12 -13.18 -5.15 0.63
C GLN A 12 -12.80 -6.49 1.24
N GLU A 13 -12.18 -7.35 0.47
CA GLU A 13 -11.71 -8.63 0.96
C GLU A 13 -10.40 -8.51 1.75
N ILE A 14 -9.39 -7.91 1.14
CA ILE A 14 -8.00 -7.98 1.62
C ILE A 14 -7.74 -7.01 2.77
N PHE A 15 -8.14 -5.76 2.63
CA PHE A 15 -7.92 -4.75 3.66
C PHE A 15 -8.66 -5.10 4.94
N ARG A 16 -9.93 -5.52 4.84
CA ARG A 16 -10.72 -5.90 6.00
C ARG A 16 -10.12 -7.11 6.71
N HIS A 17 -9.63 -8.09 5.94
CA HIS A 17 -8.96 -9.27 6.52
C HIS A 17 -7.68 -8.88 7.24
N THR A 18 -6.86 -8.02 6.63
CA THR A 18 -5.57 -7.59 7.18
C THR A 18 -5.74 -6.89 8.53
N TYR A 19 -6.75 -6.05 8.66
CA TYR A 19 -6.93 -5.22 9.85
C TYR A 19 -8.03 -5.67 10.81
N ARG A 20 -8.58 -6.86 10.61
CA ARG A 20 -9.70 -7.38 11.43
C ARG A 20 -9.41 -7.45 12.93
N GLU A 21 -8.15 -7.62 13.30
CA GLU A 21 -7.71 -7.72 14.70
C GLU A 21 -6.91 -6.49 15.16
N ILE A 22 -6.61 -5.57 14.25
CA ILE A 22 -5.79 -4.39 14.53
C ILE A 22 -6.66 -3.16 14.76
N LEU A 23 -7.72 -3.02 13.96
CA LEU A 23 -8.62 -1.86 13.99
C LEU A 23 -10.03 -2.30 14.39
N SER A 24 -10.81 -1.36 14.96
CA SER A 24 -12.22 -1.61 15.21
C SER A 24 -12.98 -1.75 13.87
N PRO A 25 -14.12 -2.46 13.84
CA PRO A 25 -14.94 -2.51 12.63
C PRO A 25 -15.35 -1.13 12.13
N GLU A 26 -15.66 -0.22 13.04
CA GLU A 26 -16.06 1.16 12.71
C GLU A 26 -14.92 1.92 12.04
N GLN A 27 -13.69 1.80 12.56
CA GLN A 27 -12.53 2.45 11.95
C GLN A 27 -12.22 1.84 10.59
N THR A 28 -12.35 0.52 10.45
CA THR A 28 -12.14 -0.17 9.16
C THR A 28 -13.16 0.33 8.13
N ASP A 29 -14.44 0.45 8.51
CA ASP A 29 -15.46 0.98 7.63
C ASP A 29 -15.16 2.42 7.20
N TYR A 30 -14.73 3.26 8.14
CA TYR A 30 -14.34 4.63 7.85
C TYR A 30 -13.18 4.67 6.84
N MET A 31 -12.15 3.87 7.07
CA MET A 31 -10.97 3.83 6.19
C MET A 31 -11.30 3.28 4.82
N MET A 32 -12.20 2.30 4.73
CA MET A 32 -12.66 1.77 3.45
C MET A 32 -13.34 2.86 2.61
N GLU A 33 -14.24 3.63 3.21
CA GLU A 33 -14.90 4.74 2.51
C GLU A 33 -13.89 5.83 2.14
N TRP A 34 -13.02 6.18 3.08
CA TRP A 34 -12.03 7.24 2.88
C TRP A 34 -11.04 6.92 1.75
N MET A 35 -10.56 5.69 1.66
CA MET A 35 -9.51 5.29 0.72
C MET A 35 -10.02 4.59 -0.54
N TYR A 36 -11.12 3.85 -0.43
CA TYR A 36 -11.53 2.92 -1.48
C TYR A 36 -12.91 3.16 -2.07
N SER A 37 -13.59 4.24 -1.72
CA SER A 37 -14.80 4.61 -2.45
C SER A 37 -14.42 4.93 -3.90
N GLN A 38 -15.35 4.79 -4.83
CA GLN A 38 -15.07 5.07 -6.23
C GLN A 38 -14.61 6.51 -6.43
N ASP A 39 -15.22 7.46 -5.73
CA ASP A 39 -14.81 8.87 -5.80
C ASP A 39 -13.38 9.06 -5.28
N SER A 40 -13.03 8.40 -4.18
CA SER A 40 -11.68 8.48 -3.64
C SER A 40 -10.64 7.89 -4.59
N LEU A 41 -10.92 6.71 -5.15
CA LEU A 41 -10.01 6.05 -6.08
C LEU A 41 -9.79 6.89 -7.34
N LYS A 42 -10.85 7.46 -7.88
CA LYS A 42 -10.75 8.34 -9.06
C LYS A 42 -9.92 9.59 -8.78
N ARG A 43 -10.09 10.17 -7.59
CA ARG A 43 -9.31 11.34 -7.17
C ARG A 43 -7.84 10.97 -6.98
N GLN A 44 -7.55 9.84 -6.33
CA GLN A 44 -6.18 9.37 -6.13
C GLN A 44 -5.45 9.20 -7.47
N ILE A 45 -6.08 8.56 -8.43
CA ILE A 45 -5.47 8.26 -9.73
C ILE A 45 -5.43 9.51 -10.61
N GLY A 46 -6.53 10.25 -10.69
CA GLY A 46 -6.67 11.38 -11.61
C GLY A 46 -6.07 12.70 -11.13
N GLU A 47 -6.05 12.93 -9.82
CA GLU A 47 -5.62 14.21 -9.25
C GLU A 47 -4.38 14.11 -8.38
N GLU A 48 -4.25 13.03 -7.61
CA GLU A 48 -3.16 12.87 -6.63
C GLU A 48 -1.96 12.10 -7.16
N GLY A 49 -2.06 11.55 -8.36
CA GLY A 49 -0.94 10.87 -9.01
C GLY A 49 -0.62 9.48 -8.48
N HIS A 50 -1.57 8.82 -7.83
CA HIS A 50 -1.40 7.44 -7.41
C HIS A 50 -1.44 6.51 -8.63
N ILE A 51 -0.49 5.61 -8.73
CA ILE A 51 -0.41 4.65 -9.83
C ILE A 51 -0.66 3.27 -9.23
N TYR A 52 -1.80 2.68 -9.59
CA TYR A 52 -2.23 1.36 -9.12
C TYR A 52 -1.80 0.28 -10.09
N HIS A 53 -1.36 -0.84 -9.51
CA HIS A 53 -1.06 -2.07 -10.27
C HIS A 53 -1.86 -3.21 -9.66
N ILE A 54 -2.60 -3.93 -10.49
CA ILE A 54 -3.33 -5.12 -10.07
C ILE A 54 -2.47 -6.34 -10.37
N VAL A 55 -2.37 -7.24 -9.41
CA VAL A 55 -1.51 -8.42 -9.49
C VAL A 55 -2.37 -9.64 -9.78
N TYR A 56 -1.99 -10.37 -10.82
CA TYR A 56 -2.68 -11.60 -11.24
C TYR A 56 -1.79 -12.81 -11.00
N TYR A 57 -2.41 -13.88 -10.56
CA TYR A 57 -1.76 -15.17 -10.38
C TYR A 57 -2.67 -16.25 -10.97
N GLY A 58 -2.18 -16.98 -11.98
CA GLY A 58 -3.00 -17.97 -12.66
C GLY A 58 -4.24 -17.39 -13.33
N GLY A 59 -4.18 -16.14 -13.78
CA GLY A 59 -5.30 -15.46 -14.43
C GLY A 59 -6.29 -14.82 -13.48
N GLU A 60 -6.07 -14.92 -12.17
CA GLU A 60 -6.97 -14.40 -11.14
C GLU A 60 -6.33 -13.20 -10.44
N ALA A 61 -7.11 -12.14 -10.19
CA ALA A 61 -6.64 -10.97 -9.46
C ALA A 61 -6.47 -11.34 -7.98
N VAL A 62 -5.25 -11.22 -7.46
CA VAL A 62 -4.93 -11.67 -6.10
C VAL A 62 -4.39 -10.59 -5.20
N GLY A 63 -4.16 -9.40 -5.73
CA GLY A 63 -3.63 -8.30 -4.93
C GLY A 63 -3.46 -7.03 -5.75
N TYR A 64 -2.96 -6.01 -5.09
CA TYR A 64 -2.70 -4.74 -5.74
C TYR A 64 -1.63 -3.96 -4.97
N PHE A 65 -0.96 -3.06 -5.66
CA PHE A 65 -0.10 -2.07 -5.01
C PHE A 65 -0.25 -0.73 -5.71
N SER A 66 0.09 0.34 -5.00
CA SER A 66 0.10 1.67 -5.60
C SER A 66 1.29 2.48 -5.12
N VAL A 67 1.85 3.27 -6.04
CA VAL A 67 2.96 4.17 -5.75
C VAL A 67 2.56 5.59 -6.12
N GLN A 68 3.16 6.56 -5.42
CA GLN A 68 2.94 7.98 -5.69
C GLN A 68 4.28 8.71 -5.59
N GLN A 69 4.60 9.49 -6.60
CA GLN A 69 5.78 10.36 -6.54
C GLN A 69 5.46 11.58 -5.68
N GLN A 70 6.28 11.82 -4.67
CA GLN A 70 6.08 12.94 -3.74
C GLN A 70 7.20 13.98 -3.83
N GLY A 71 8.22 13.71 -4.62
CA GLY A 71 9.33 14.62 -4.86
C GLY A 71 10.18 14.10 -6.00
N GLU A 72 11.20 14.85 -6.40
CA GLU A 72 12.07 14.44 -7.52
C GLU A 72 12.66 13.04 -7.30
N ARG A 73 13.04 12.75 -6.05
CA ARG A 73 13.68 11.48 -5.66
C ARG A 73 12.97 10.81 -4.50
N LEU A 74 11.70 11.15 -4.28
CA LEU A 74 10.92 10.61 -3.17
C LEU A 74 9.63 10.02 -3.70
N TRP A 75 9.43 8.74 -3.40
CA TRP A 75 8.25 8.00 -3.76
C TRP A 75 7.64 7.34 -2.53
N HIS A 76 6.34 7.20 -2.52
CA HIS A 76 5.61 6.52 -1.45
C HIS A 76 4.91 5.30 -2.01
N LEU A 77 5.18 4.15 -1.40
CA LEU A 77 4.43 2.92 -1.67
C LEU A 77 3.16 3.03 -0.82
N GLN A 78 2.10 3.53 -1.43
CA GLN A 78 0.87 3.88 -0.72
C GLN A 78 0.12 2.65 -0.24
N LYS A 79 0.11 1.60 -1.07
CA LYS A 79 -0.63 0.37 -0.77
C LYS A 79 0.12 -0.81 -1.36
N ILE A 80 0.14 -1.91 -0.61
CA ILE A 80 0.62 -3.21 -1.09
C ILE A 80 -0.11 -4.29 -0.29
N TYR A 81 -1.02 -4.99 -0.96
CA TYR A 81 -1.90 -5.96 -0.32
C TYR A 81 -2.06 -7.20 -1.18
N LEU A 82 -2.14 -8.35 -0.50
CA LEU A 82 -2.22 -9.64 -1.15
C LEU A 82 -3.33 -10.47 -0.50
N ARG A 83 -4.13 -11.14 -1.33
CA ARG A 83 -5.22 -11.99 -0.88
C ARG A 83 -4.71 -13.10 0.05
N LYS A 84 -5.51 -13.42 1.08
CA LYS A 84 -5.23 -14.52 1.99
C LYS A 84 -5.02 -15.83 1.19
N GLY A 85 -4.02 -16.60 1.60
CA GLY A 85 -3.70 -17.87 0.94
C GLY A 85 -2.63 -17.75 -0.13
N MET A 86 -2.24 -16.53 -0.50
CA MET A 86 -1.17 -16.32 -1.47
C MET A 86 0.21 -16.16 -0.82
N GLN A 87 0.26 -16.06 0.51
CA GLN A 87 1.52 -16.01 1.25
C GLN A 87 2.29 -17.31 1.07
N GLY A 88 3.62 -17.22 1.05
CA GLY A 88 4.47 -18.41 0.86
C GLY A 88 4.70 -18.81 -0.59
N LYS A 89 4.13 -18.07 -1.55
CA LYS A 89 4.29 -18.34 -2.99
C LYS A 89 5.22 -17.33 -3.66
N SER A 90 5.93 -16.54 -2.89
CA SER A 90 6.83 -15.47 -3.35
C SER A 90 6.12 -14.34 -4.13
N VAL A 91 4.79 -14.31 -4.13
CA VAL A 91 4.03 -13.27 -4.84
C VAL A 91 4.24 -11.91 -4.18
N GLY A 92 4.20 -11.85 -2.85
CA GLY A 92 4.44 -10.61 -2.10
C GLY A 92 5.81 -10.01 -2.39
N LYS A 93 6.84 -10.85 -2.42
CA LYS A 93 8.20 -10.43 -2.77
C LYS A 93 8.25 -9.87 -4.20
N GLN A 94 7.61 -10.56 -5.14
CA GLN A 94 7.56 -10.11 -6.53
C GLN A 94 6.81 -8.78 -6.67
N MET A 95 5.70 -8.60 -5.94
CA MET A 95 4.96 -7.34 -5.93
C MET A 95 5.85 -6.19 -5.45
N PHE A 96 6.54 -6.40 -4.34
CA PHE A 96 7.46 -5.41 -3.78
C PHE A 96 8.55 -5.06 -4.78
N MET A 97 9.17 -6.06 -5.40
CA MET A 97 10.22 -5.84 -6.40
C MET A 97 9.71 -5.12 -7.63
N LYS A 98 8.46 -5.36 -8.04
CA LYS A 98 7.85 -4.63 -9.15
C LYS A 98 7.64 -3.15 -8.82
N ALA A 99 7.27 -2.84 -7.59
CA ALA A 99 7.17 -1.45 -7.13
C ALA A 99 8.55 -0.77 -7.20
N VAL A 100 9.58 -1.44 -6.72
CA VAL A 100 10.97 -0.93 -6.79
C VAL A 100 11.40 -0.70 -8.23
N GLU A 101 11.14 -1.67 -9.11
CA GLU A 101 11.46 -1.54 -10.55
C GLU A 101 10.74 -0.35 -11.18
N TYR A 102 9.46 -0.20 -10.89
CA TYR A 102 8.69 0.92 -11.43
C TYR A 102 9.31 2.25 -11.04
N ILE A 103 9.69 2.40 -9.78
CA ILE A 103 10.33 3.63 -9.30
C ILE A 103 11.67 3.82 -9.99
N ARG A 104 12.47 2.76 -10.09
CA ARG A 104 13.78 2.83 -10.75
C ARG A 104 13.67 3.30 -12.19
N GLU A 105 12.65 2.86 -12.90
CA GLU A 105 12.45 3.20 -14.31
C GLU A 105 11.86 4.60 -14.52
N ASN A 106 11.22 5.16 -13.50
CA ASN A 106 10.47 6.42 -13.63
C ASN A 106 10.99 7.57 -12.78
N SER A 107 12.09 7.37 -12.04
CA SER A 107 12.62 8.40 -11.13
C SER A 107 14.04 8.81 -11.49
N VAL A 108 14.41 9.98 -11.03
CA VAL A 108 15.81 10.37 -10.92
C VAL A 108 16.42 9.52 -9.79
N LEU A 109 17.59 8.94 -10.03
CA LEU A 109 18.23 8.04 -9.07
C LEU A 109 19.48 8.69 -8.46
N PRO A 110 19.85 8.36 -7.22
CA PRO A 110 19.14 7.46 -6.33
C PRO A 110 17.82 8.05 -5.85
N ALA A 111 16.86 7.18 -5.55
CA ALA A 111 15.56 7.60 -5.07
C ALA A 111 15.25 6.92 -3.72
N THR A 112 14.37 7.51 -2.94
CA THR A 112 13.90 6.93 -1.68
C THR A 112 12.48 6.44 -1.86
N MET A 113 12.20 5.21 -1.43
CA MET A 113 10.85 4.68 -1.33
C MET A 113 10.47 4.59 0.13
N GLU A 114 9.36 5.23 0.49
CA GLU A 114 8.80 5.18 1.84
C GLU A 114 7.46 4.47 1.84
N LEU A 115 7.06 3.96 2.99
CA LEU A 115 5.69 3.48 3.21
C LEU A 115 5.29 3.70 4.66
N ASN A 116 3.98 3.78 4.87
CA ASN A 116 3.41 3.75 6.20
C ASN A 116 2.88 2.34 6.46
N VAL A 117 3.15 1.81 7.64
CA VAL A 117 2.65 0.50 8.04
C VAL A 117 2.25 0.55 9.51
N ASN A 118 1.05 0.03 9.83
CA ASN A 118 0.59 -0.01 11.21
C ASN A 118 1.59 -0.78 12.06
N ARG A 119 1.93 -0.24 13.24
CA ARG A 119 2.94 -0.82 14.13
C ARG A 119 2.59 -2.24 14.59
N SER A 120 1.31 -2.60 14.54
CA SER A 120 0.83 -3.95 14.90
C SER A 120 0.69 -4.88 13.69
N ASN A 121 1.00 -4.40 12.49
CA ASN A 121 0.88 -5.21 11.28
C ASN A 121 2.10 -6.15 11.16
N PRO A 122 1.87 -7.47 11.03
CA PRO A 122 2.99 -8.43 10.87
C PRO A 122 3.85 -8.16 9.62
N ALA A 123 3.34 -7.40 8.64
CA ALA A 123 4.09 -7.05 7.43
C ALA A 123 5.35 -6.23 7.72
N VAL A 124 5.48 -5.61 8.91
CA VAL A 124 6.71 -4.88 9.29
C VAL A 124 7.94 -5.76 9.09
N ALA A 125 7.89 -7.02 9.56
CA ALA A 125 9.00 -7.95 9.40
C ALA A 125 9.30 -8.26 7.93
N PHE A 126 8.27 -8.36 7.10
CA PHE A 126 8.44 -8.55 5.66
C PHE A 126 9.19 -7.38 5.03
N TYR A 127 8.80 -6.16 5.36
CA TYR A 127 9.47 -4.97 4.80
C TYR A 127 10.93 -4.87 5.26
N GLU A 128 11.21 -5.19 6.51
CA GLU A 128 12.59 -5.23 7.02
C GLU A 128 13.41 -6.25 6.24
N LYS A 129 12.84 -7.41 5.98
CA LYS A 129 13.49 -8.48 5.20
C LYS A 129 13.75 -8.05 3.76
N MET A 130 12.91 -7.20 3.20
CA MET A 130 13.08 -6.67 1.84
C MET A 130 14.09 -5.52 1.76
N GLY A 131 14.64 -5.09 2.89
CA GLY A 131 15.70 -4.08 2.93
C GLY A 131 15.26 -2.72 3.45
N MET A 132 14.02 -2.58 3.90
CA MET A 132 13.54 -1.33 4.49
C MET A 132 13.94 -1.22 5.95
N HIS A 133 14.04 0.01 6.44
CA HIS A 133 14.29 0.29 7.85
C HIS A 133 13.24 1.25 8.39
N LYS A 134 13.04 1.23 9.70
CA LYS A 134 12.13 2.16 10.38
C LYS A 134 12.78 3.54 10.42
N ALA A 135 12.31 4.46 9.61
CA ALA A 135 12.84 5.82 9.56
C ALA A 135 12.23 6.71 10.63
N SER A 136 10.94 6.55 10.90
CA SER A 136 10.24 7.31 11.94
C SER A 136 8.94 6.60 12.34
N GLN A 137 8.20 7.19 13.26
CA GLN A 137 6.87 6.71 13.62
C GLN A 137 6.00 7.87 14.04
N GLY A 138 4.69 7.67 14.02
CA GLY A 138 3.75 8.68 14.46
C GLY A 138 2.34 8.13 14.61
N ASP A 139 1.49 8.94 15.22
CA ASP A 139 0.07 8.69 15.34
C ASP A 139 -0.63 9.73 14.48
N PHE A 140 -1.02 9.32 13.27
CA PHE A 140 -1.53 10.21 12.24
C PHE A 140 -3.04 10.30 12.32
N HIS A 141 -3.57 11.51 12.54
CA HIS A 141 -5.01 11.73 12.55
C HIS A 141 -5.56 11.69 11.13
N ILE A 142 -6.58 10.84 10.91
CA ILE A 142 -7.17 10.64 9.60
C ILE A 142 -8.61 11.14 9.51
N GLY A 143 -9.08 11.86 10.53
CA GLY A 143 -10.43 12.41 10.60
C GLY A 143 -11.33 11.55 11.50
N ASN A 144 -12.46 12.13 11.88
CA ASN A 144 -13.49 11.45 12.68
C ASN A 144 -12.98 10.85 14.00
N GLY A 145 -11.90 11.42 14.57
CA GLY A 145 -11.30 10.92 15.81
C GLY A 145 -10.45 9.67 15.67
N TYR A 146 -10.19 9.22 14.45
CA TYR A 146 -9.38 8.03 14.19
C TYR A 146 -7.92 8.38 13.91
N TYR A 147 -7.03 7.44 14.26
CA TYR A 147 -5.59 7.58 14.05
C TYR A 147 -5.02 6.37 13.36
N MET A 148 -4.00 6.59 12.54
CA MET A 148 -3.13 5.54 12.03
C MET A 148 -1.84 5.57 12.84
N ASN A 149 -1.60 4.50 13.61
CA ASN A 149 -0.43 4.38 14.48
C ASN A 149 0.66 3.62 13.71
N ASP A 150 1.46 4.37 12.96
CA ASP A 150 2.32 3.80 11.93
C ASP A 150 3.80 3.97 12.22
N TYR A 151 4.58 3.01 11.69
CA TYR A 151 5.98 3.30 11.32
C TYR A 151 6.00 3.88 9.91
N ILE A 152 6.94 4.80 9.67
CA ILE A 152 7.33 5.17 8.32
C ILE A 152 8.61 4.41 8.03
N MET A 153 8.55 3.50 7.07
CA MET A 153 9.70 2.69 6.65
C MET A 153 10.24 3.23 5.34
N ALA A 154 11.54 3.10 5.15
CA ALA A 154 12.21 3.67 3.98
C ALA A 154 13.33 2.76 3.48
N MET A 155 13.61 2.87 2.18
CA MET A 155 14.80 2.28 1.57
C MET A 155 15.26 3.15 0.41
N GLU A 156 16.55 3.05 0.09
CA GLU A 156 17.11 3.74 -1.06
C GLU A 156 17.11 2.82 -2.28
N ILE A 157 16.76 3.39 -3.43
CA ILE A 157 16.74 2.70 -4.73
C ILE A 157 17.83 3.34 -5.59
N GLU A 158 18.79 2.54 -6.00
CA GLU A 158 19.92 2.96 -6.85
C GLU A 158 19.80 2.48 -8.28
#